data_9f1b9b09471e103bf74281499aa8ecd1
#
_entry.id   9f1b9b09471e103bf74281499aa8ecd1
#
_cell.length_a   1.000
_cell.length_b   1.000
_cell.length_c   1.000
_cell.angle_alpha   90.00
_cell.angle_beta   90.00
_cell.angle_gamma   90.00
#
_symmetry.space_group_name_H-M   'P 1'
#
loop_
_entity.id
_entity.type
_entity.pdbx_description
1 polymer ?
#
loop_
_entity_poly.entity_id
_entity_poly.type
_entity_poly.pdbx_seq_one_letter_code
_entity_poly.pdbx_strand_id
1 'polypeptide(L)'
;MLIGIPKEIKNNENRVGLTPAGVQSLVKKGHHVLVETNAGLGSGFADEDYTKQGATIVATAAEAWAAEMVVKVKEPLAEEYGFLREDLLLFTYLHMAAAPELADAMVAAKTTGVAYETVRDLDGQLPLLVPMSEVAGRMAVQIGAHFLTKQEGGSGVLLGGVPGVPKGKVTIIGGGVVGTHAARIALGLGAQVTILDISAKRLAVLEDVFGHQIQTLMSNPFNIEASVR
;
A
#
# COMPACT_ATOMS: atom_id res chain seq x y z
N MET A 1 -10.41 21.10 -14.86
CA MET A 1 -9.50 21.13 -13.69
C MET A 1 -8.09 20.85 -14.15
N LEU A 2 -7.13 21.60 -13.62
CA LEU A 2 -5.70 21.34 -13.81
C LEU A 2 -5.21 20.41 -12.69
N ILE A 3 -4.58 19.30 -13.05
CA ILE A 3 -4.12 18.26 -12.11
C ILE A 3 -2.61 18.13 -12.23
N GLY A 4 -1.89 18.24 -11.13
CA GLY A 4 -0.45 18.13 -11.07
C GLY A 4 0.00 16.81 -10.46
N ILE A 5 1.02 16.20 -11.07
CA ILE A 5 1.65 14.96 -10.61
C ILE A 5 3.14 15.27 -10.38
N PRO A 6 3.52 15.71 -9.19
CA PRO A 6 4.93 15.91 -8.87
C PRO A 6 5.64 14.57 -8.72
N LYS A 7 6.95 14.60 -8.88
CA LYS A 7 7.82 13.46 -8.56
C LYS A 7 7.88 13.24 -7.05
N GLU A 8 7.83 11.98 -6.64
CA GLU A 8 8.02 11.64 -5.23
C GLU A 8 9.47 11.87 -4.80
N ILE A 9 9.63 12.52 -3.65
CA ILE A 9 10.94 12.86 -3.09
C ILE A 9 11.29 12.05 -1.83
N LYS A 10 10.34 11.26 -1.30
CA LYS A 10 10.58 10.40 -0.15
C LYS A 10 11.58 9.30 -0.50
N ASN A 11 12.53 9.06 0.41
CA ASN A 11 13.55 8.03 0.20
C ASN A 11 12.91 6.65 -0.08
N ASN A 12 13.40 5.94 -1.11
CA ASN A 12 12.91 4.64 -1.58
C ASN A 12 11.46 4.65 -2.10
N GLU A 13 10.84 5.80 -2.37
CA GLU A 13 9.56 5.87 -3.04
C GLU A 13 9.76 5.97 -4.55
N ASN A 14 9.44 4.90 -5.25
CA ASN A 14 9.58 4.79 -6.70
C ASN A 14 8.23 4.83 -7.43
N ARG A 15 7.12 4.87 -6.69
CA ARG A 15 5.79 4.95 -7.28
C ARG A 15 5.50 6.38 -7.75
N VAL A 16 4.48 6.53 -8.56
CA VAL A 16 3.96 7.81 -9.06
C VAL A 16 2.47 7.91 -8.76
N GLY A 17 1.97 9.10 -8.48
CA GLY A 17 0.58 9.33 -8.11
C GLY A 17 -0.44 8.90 -9.18
N LEU A 18 -0.04 8.91 -10.46
CA LEU A 18 -0.91 8.53 -11.57
C LEU A 18 -0.11 7.85 -12.68
N THR A 19 -0.65 6.74 -13.20
CA THR A 19 -0.06 6.05 -14.36
C THR A 19 -0.46 6.73 -15.68
N PRO A 20 0.23 6.46 -16.81
CA PRO A 20 -0.21 6.95 -18.12
C PRO A 20 -1.65 6.58 -18.48
N ALA A 21 -2.13 5.39 -18.08
CA ALA A 21 -3.52 4.99 -18.28
C ALA A 21 -4.51 5.84 -17.46
N GLY A 22 -4.12 6.21 -16.24
CA GLY A 22 -4.89 7.14 -15.41
C GLY A 22 -4.95 8.55 -16.04
N VAL A 23 -3.82 9.04 -16.57
CA VAL A 23 -3.78 10.32 -17.33
C VAL A 23 -4.75 10.28 -18.51
N GLN A 24 -4.71 9.23 -19.32
CA GLN A 24 -5.63 9.08 -20.46
C GLN A 24 -7.10 9.20 -20.01
N SER A 25 -7.44 8.58 -18.88
CA SER A 25 -8.82 8.61 -18.36
C SER A 25 -9.25 10.01 -17.94
N LEU A 26 -8.35 10.78 -17.33
CA LEU A 26 -8.61 12.16 -16.92
C LEU A 26 -8.69 13.11 -18.11
N VAL A 27 -7.77 13.01 -19.06
CA VAL A 27 -7.75 13.81 -20.28
C VAL A 27 -9.02 13.59 -21.12
N LYS A 28 -9.48 12.34 -21.25
CA LYS A 28 -10.76 12.02 -21.92
C LYS A 28 -11.98 12.66 -21.23
N LYS A 29 -11.88 12.97 -19.95
CA LYS A 29 -12.92 13.68 -19.20
C LYS A 29 -12.77 15.21 -19.22
N GLY A 30 -11.82 15.72 -20.02
CA GLY A 30 -11.61 17.17 -20.18
C GLY A 30 -10.73 17.81 -19.09
N HIS A 31 -9.97 17.02 -18.34
CA HIS A 31 -8.98 17.56 -17.41
C HIS A 31 -7.63 17.79 -18.11
N HIS A 32 -6.85 18.74 -17.62
CA HIS A 32 -5.47 18.96 -18.02
C HIS A 32 -4.55 18.37 -16.96
N VAL A 33 -3.54 17.60 -17.38
CA VAL A 33 -2.63 16.92 -16.45
C VAL A 33 -1.20 17.39 -16.71
N LEU A 34 -0.58 17.94 -15.66
CA LEU A 34 0.84 18.27 -15.62
C LEU A 34 1.59 17.14 -14.91
N VAL A 35 2.66 16.66 -15.49
CA VAL A 35 3.52 15.63 -14.87
C VAL A 35 4.92 16.18 -14.77
N GLU A 36 5.51 16.19 -13.59
CA GLU A 36 6.91 16.58 -13.41
C GLU A 36 7.81 15.58 -14.15
N THR A 37 8.83 16.09 -14.83
CA THR A 37 9.78 15.27 -15.57
C THR A 37 10.36 14.16 -14.70
N ASN A 38 10.44 12.96 -15.26
CA ASN A 38 10.90 11.75 -14.57
C ASN A 38 10.04 11.30 -13.36
N ALA A 39 8.84 11.85 -13.15
CA ALA A 39 7.98 11.43 -12.03
C ALA A 39 7.61 9.93 -12.10
N GLY A 40 7.41 9.40 -13.30
CA GLY A 40 7.05 7.99 -13.52
C GLY A 40 8.23 7.02 -13.67
N LEU A 41 9.46 7.54 -13.75
CA LEU A 41 10.61 6.73 -14.16
C LEU A 41 10.90 5.56 -13.21
N GLY A 42 10.77 5.78 -11.90
CA GLY A 42 10.91 4.73 -10.89
C GLY A 42 9.86 3.60 -10.96
N SER A 43 8.73 3.87 -11.61
CA SER A 43 7.66 2.90 -11.91
C SER A 43 7.73 2.34 -13.34
N GLY A 44 8.79 2.67 -14.10
CA GLY A 44 8.99 2.20 -15.47
C GLY A 44 8.23 2.98 -16.54
N PHE A 45 7.74 4.20 -16.22
CA PHE A 45 7.06 5.09 -17.18
C PHE A 45 7.94 6.27 -17.52
N ALA A 46 8.30 6.39 -18.80
CA ALA A 46 9.02 7.56 -19.32
C ALA A 46 8.08 8.75 -19.56
N ASP A 47 8.63 9.95 -19.67
CA ASP A 47 7.85 11.17 -19.92
C ASP A 47 7.05 11.08 -21.22
N GLU A 48 7.58 10.39 -22.25
CA GLU A 48 6.91 10.13 -23.51
C GLU A 48 5.64 9.29 -23.35
N ASP A 49 5.59 8.39 -22.37
CA ASP A 49 4.41 7.57 -22.12
C ASP A 49 3.24 8.42 -21.61
N TYR A 50 3.54 9.47 -20.86
CA TYR A 50 2.56 10.45 -20.38
C TYR A 50 2.11 11.41 -21.49
N THR A 51 3.05 11.93 -22.27
CA THR A 51 2.72 12.86 -23.36
C THR A 51 1.86 12.19 -24.45
N LYS A 52 2.09 10.92 -24.75
CA LYS A 52 1.23 10.11 -25.65
C LYS A 52 -0.21 10.02 -25.15
N GLN A 53 -0.45 10.16 -23.85
CA GLN A 53 -1.79 10.15 -23.26
C GLN A 53 -2.39 11.54 -23.05
N GLY A 54 -1.70 12.59 -23.50
CA GLY A 54 -2.17 13.97 -23.47
C GLY A 54 -1.77 14.77 -22.22
N ALA A 55 -0.81 14.27 -21.43
CA ALA A 55 -0.21 15.08 -20.35
C ALA A 55 0.78 16.10 -20.91
N THR A 56 0.99 17.19 -20.17
CA THR A 56 2.08 18.13 -20.36
C THR A 56 3.18 17.82 -19.35
N ILE A 57 4.42 17.62 -19.83
CA ILE A 57 5.57 17.48 -18.94
C ILE A 57 6.04 18.85 -18.53
N VAL A 58 6.26 19.02 -17.20
CA VAL A 58 6.80 20.25 -16.59
C VAL A 58 8.18 19.96 -15.99
N ALA A 59 9.03 20.98 -15.94
CA ALA A 59 10.43 20.78 -15.57
C ALA A 59 10.64 20.71 -14.06
N THR A 60 9.74 21.29 -13.27
CA THR A 60 9.94 21.47 -11.81
C THR A 60 8.72 21.03 -11.01
N ALA A 61 8.96 20.65 -9.76
CA ALA A 61 7.91 20.37 -8.78
C ALA A 61 6.96 21.59 -8.64
N ALA A 62 7.50 22.82 -8.59
CA ALA A 62 6.70 24.03 -8.42
C ALA A 62 5.63 24.19 -9.52
N GLU A 63 5.95 23.83 -10.77
CA GLU A 63 4.99 23.87 -11.87
C GLU A 63 3.88 22.82 -11.70
N ALA A 64 4.23 21.61 -11.26
CA ALA A 64 3.25 20.56 -10.97
C ALA A 64 2.36 20.94 -9.76
N TRP A 65 2.95 21.51 -8.71
CA TRP A 65 2.23 21.95 -7.51
C TRP A 65 1.36 23.21 -7.74
N ALA A 66 1.58 23.97 -8.82
CA ALA A 66 0.74 25.12 -9.17
C ALA A 66 -0.66 24.72 -9.67
N ALA A 67 -0.93 23.43 -9.86
CA ALA A 67 -2.22 22.91 -10.30
C ALA A 67 -3.32 23.08 -9.23
N GLU A 68 -4.60 23.06 -9.64
CA GLU A 68 -5.78 23.12 -8.76
C GLU A 68 -5.85 21.88 -7.83
N MET A 69 -5.43 20.73 -8.35
CA MET A 69 -5.35 19.47 -7.61
C MET A 69 -3.97 18.86 -7.78
N VAL A 70 -3.37 18.42 -6.69
CA VAL A 70 -2.13 17.64 -6.71
C VAL A 70 -2.42 16.21 -6.29
N VAL A 71 -1.96 15.25 -7.09
CA VAL A 71 -2.09 13.81 -6.84
C VAL A 71 -0.70 13.24 -6.59
N LYS A 72 -0.49 12.72 -5.40
CA LYS A 72 0.77 12.09 -4.96
C LYS A 72 0.53 10.68 -4.45
N VAL A 73 1.60 9.98 -4.14
CA VAL A 73 1.56 8.71 -3.40
C VAL A 73 1.75 8.97 -1.91
N LYS A 74 2.83 9.67 -1.54
CA LYS A 74 3.20 9.90 -0.14
C LYS A 74 2.79 11.29 0.33
N GLU A 75 2.67 11.40 1.65
CA GLU A 75 2.50 12.66 2.34
C GLU A 75 3.55 13.69 1.90
N PRO A 76 3.21 14.98 1.81
CA PRO A 76 4.20 16.03 1.61
C PRO A 76 5.29 15.99 2.69
N LEU A 77 6.53 16.16 2.28
CA LEU A 77 7.66 16.34 3.17
C LEU A 77 7.91 17.84 3.43
N ALA A 78 8.76 18.16 4.40
CA ALA A 78 9.02 19.55 4.81
C ALA A 78 9.42 20.46 3.65
N GLU A 79 10.16 19.94 2.66
CA GLU A 79 10.58 20.63 1.45
C GLU A 79 9.40 21.03 0.55
N GLU A 80 8.26 20.33 0.69
CA GLU A 80 7.06 20.55 -0.11
C GLU A 80 6.04 21.45 0.61
N TYR A 81 6.21 21.74 1.91
CA TYR A 81 5.23 22.55 2.67
C TYR A 81 5.06 23.97 2.10
N GLY A 82 6.08 24.50 1.45
CA GLY A 82 5.99 25.80 0.78
C GLY A 82 5.03 25.86 -0.42
N PHE A 83 4.56 24.71 -0.91
CA PHE A 83 3.56 24.63 -1.99
C PHE A 83 2.11 24.55 -1.46
N LEU A 84 1.92 24.30 -0.16
CA LEU A 84 0.59 24.23 0.44
C LEU A 84 -0.09 25.62 0.39
N ARG A 85 -1.39 25.67 0.05
CA ARG A 85 -2.17 26.90 -0.07
C ARG A 85 -3.68 26.64 0.04
N GLU A 86 -4.46 27.67 0.27
CA GLU A 86 -5.89 27.60 0.55
C GLU A 86 -6.74 27.00 -0.59
N ASP A 87 -6.36 27.26 -1.84
CA ASP A 87 -7.09 26.76 -3.03
C ASP A 87 -6.57 25.44 -3.59
N LEU A 88 -5.64 24.79 -2.89
CA LEU A 88 -5.08 23.50 -3.28
C LEU A 88 -5.95 22.35 -2.77
N LEU A 89 -6.33 21.44 -3.68
CA LEU A 89 -6.82 20.10 -3.35
C LEU A 89 -5.67 19.08 -3.39
N LEU A 90 -5.28 18.54 -2.26
CA LEU A 90 -4.21 17.55 -2.16
C LEU A 90 -4.82 16.15 -1.99
N PHE A 91 -4.55 15.24 -2.93
CA PHE A 91 -5.05 13.86 -2.94
C PHE A 91 -3.88 12.87 -2.86
N THR A 92 -3.67 12.28 -1.69
CA THR A 92 -2.51 11.43 -1.38
C THR A 92 -2.76 10.61 -0.11
N TYR A 93 -1.84 9.70 0.25
CA TYR A 93 -1.75 9.17 1.62
C TYR A 93 -1.19 10.27 2.52
N LEU A 94 -1.93 10.70 3.53
CA LEU A 94 -1.54 11.81 4.40
C LEU A 94 -0.86 11.35 5.70
N HIS A 95 -1.20 10.18 6.21
CA HIS A 95 -0.62 9.62 7.44
C HIS A 95 -0.61 10.60 8.63
N MET A 96 -1.63 11.46 8.76
CA MET A 96 -1.70 12.59 9.71
C MET A 96 -1.31 12.23 11.15
N ALA A 97 -1.69 11.04 11.63
CA ALA A 97 -1.36 10.61 12.99
C ALA A 97 0.16 10.43 13.23
N ALA A 98 0.93 10.20 12.18
CA ALA A 98 2.38 10.02 12.23
C ALA A 98 3.14 11.28 11.75
N ALA A 99 2.44 12.31 11.29
CA ALA A 99 3.01 13.54 10.72
C ALA A 99 2.31 14.80 11.27
N PRO A 100 2.44 15.10 12.57
CA PRO A 100 1.77 16.25 13.19
C PRO A 100 2.21 17.59 12.57
N GLU A 101 3.47 17.72 12.17
CA GLU A 101 3.98 18.95 11.52
C GLU A 101 3.29 19.19 10.16
N LEU A 102 2.97 18.12 9.42
CA LEU A 102 2.21 18.23 8.18
C LEU A 102 0.78 18.72 8.46
N ALA A 103 0.15 18.18 9.51
CA ALA A 103 -1.19 18.60 9.90
C ALA A 103 -1.22 20.09 10.22
N ASP A 104 -0.26 20.58 11.01
CA ASP A 104 -0.12 21.99 11.35
C ASP A 104 0.13 22.86 10.10
N ALA A 105 1.01 22.41 9.20
CA ALA A 105 1.28 23.13 7.94
C ALA A 105 0.04 23.21 7.04
N MET A 106 -0.72 22.13 6.90
CA MET A 106 -1.95 22.12 6.11
C MET A 106 -3.04 23.01 6.70
N VAL A 107 -3.18 23.01 8.04
CA VAL A 107 -4.13 23.92 8.74
C VAL A 107 -3.72 25.39 8.54
N ALA A 108 -2.44 25.69 8.72
CA ALA A 108 -1.93 27.05 8.53
C ALA A 108 -2.12 27.56 7.09
N ALA A 109 -1.90 26.69 6.10
CA ALA A 109 -2.07 26.98 4.69
C ALA A 109 -3.54 26.87 4.22
N LYS A 110 -4.45 26.34 5.05
CA LYS A 110 -5.86 26.03 4.75
C LYS A 110 -6.02 25.11 3.54
N THR A 111 -5.07 24.22 3.31
CA THR A 111 -5.09 23.26 2.19
C THR A 111 -6.17 22.21 2.40
N THR A 112 -6.94 21.91 1.37
CA THR A 112 -7.92 20.82 1.40
C THR A 112 -7.25 19.49 1.12
N GLY A 113 -7.20 18.59 2.10
CA GLY A 113 -6.63 17.26 1.96
C GLY A 113 -7.71 16.18 1.80
N VAL A 114 -7.54 15.28 0.84
CA VAL A 114 -8.29 14.04 0.70
C VAL A 114 -7.32 12.87 0.86
N ALA A 115 -7.41 12.20 2.00
CA ALA A 115 -6.51 11.10 2.34
C ALA A 115 -6.98 9.79 1.69
N TYR A 116 -6.12 9.12 0.92
CA TYR A 116 -6.42 7.82 0.32
C TYR A 116 -6.85 6.78 1.35
N GLU A 117 -6.21 6.78 2.52
CA GLU A 117 -6.47 5.83 3.61
C GLU A 117 -7.83 5.99 4.28
N THR A 118 -8.56 7.07 4.01
CA THR A 118 -9.87 7.32 4.58
C THR A 118 -11.02 7.29 3.56
N VAL A 119 -10.71 7.18 2.27
CA VAL A 119 -11.75 7.04 1.21
C VAL A 119 -12.45 5.70 1.39
N ARG A 120 -13.78 5.74 1.52
CA ARG A 120 -14.63 4.56 1.66
C ARG A 120 -15.56 4.40 0.47
N ASP A 121 -15.80 3.15 0.08
CA ASP A 121 -16.89 2.82 -0.83
C ASP A 121 -18.24 2.75 -0.10
N LEU A 122 -19.30 2.42 -0.83
CA LEU A 122 -20.66 2.33 -0.29
C LEU A 122 -20.81 1.23 0.77
N ASP A 123 -19.96 0.21 0.73
CA ASP A 123 -19.93 -0.90 1.70
C ASP A 123 -19.00 -0.60 2.90
N GLY A 124 -18.42 0.61 2.96
CA GLY A 124 -17.52 1.05 4.01
C GLY A 124 -16.10 0.49 3.90
N GLN A 125 -15.76 -0.19 2.78
CA GLN A 125 -14.41 -0.68 2.54
C GLN A 125 -13.46 0.47 2.17
N LEU A 126 -12.16 0.23 2.27
CA LEU A 126 -11.11 1.19 1.94
C LEU A 126 -10.42 0.82 0.62
N PRO A 127 -11.05 1.09 -0.55
CA PRO A 127 -10.62 0.57 -1.85
C PRO A 127 -9.21 1.03 -2.25
N LEU A 128 -8.77 2.19 -1.79
CA LEU A 128 -7.43 2.70 -2.11
C LEU A 128 -6.34 2.13 -1.18
N LEU A 129 -6.72 1.50 -0.05
CA LEU A 129 -5.80 0.83 0.87
C LEU A 129 -5.66 -0.67 0.58
N VAL A 130 -6.71 -1.30 0.08
CA VAL A 130 -6.75 -2.76 -0.18
C VAL A 130 -5.57 -3.25 -1.03
N PRO A 131 -5.21 -2.65 -2.18
CA PRO A 131 -4.12 -3.15 -3.02
C PRO A 131 -2.77 -3.17 -2.29
N MET A 132 -2.48 -2.18 -1.46
CA MET A 132 -1.25 -2.15 -0.66
C MET A 132 -1.26 -3.22 0.43
N SER A 133 -2.42 -3.46 1.05
CA SER A 133 -2.59 -4.54 2.02
C SER A 133 -2.40 -5.93 1.38
N GLU A 134 -2.83 -6.11 0.14
CA GLU A 134 -2.61 -7.34 -0.63
C GLU A 134 -1.11 -7.57 -0.89
N VAL A 135 -0.39 -6.52 -1.33
CA VAL A 135 1.05 -6.59 -1.55
C VAL A 135 1.78 -6.91 -0.24
N ALA A 136 1.44 -6.19 0.85
CA ALA A 136 2.06 -6.39 2.15
C ALA A 136 1.88 -7.84 2.65
N GLY A 137 0.67 -8.39 2.54
CA GLY A 137 0.40 -9.77 2.93
C GLY A 137 1.21 -10.79 2.12
N ARG A 138 1.33 -10.58 0.81
CA ARG A 138 2.11 -11.46 -0.06
C ARG A 138 3.61 -11.37 0.21
N MET A 139 4.12 -10.17 0.47
CA MET A 139 5.55 -9.96 0.78
C MET A 139 5.93 -10.46 2.17
N ALA A 140 5.06 -10.33 3.18
CA ALA A 140 5.36 -10.69 4.56
C ALA A 140 5.90 -12.11 4.71
N VAL A 141 5.30 -13.07 4.01
CA VAL A 141 5.73 -14.48 4.07
C VAL A 141 7.03 -14.73 3.33
N GLN A 142 7.25 -14.05 2.20
CA GLN A 142 8.51 -14.15 1.44
C GLN A 142 9.68 -13.60 2.27
N ILE A 143 9.49 -12.43 2.88
CA ILE A 143 10.47 -11.81 3.77
C ILE A 143 10.69 -12.69 5.01
N GLY A 144 9.62 -13.23 5.61
CA GLY A 144 9.72 -14.16 6.73
C GLY A 144 10.50 -15.43 6.37
N ALA A 145 10.27 -15.99 5.18
CA ALA A 145 11.01 -17.16 4.69
C ALA A 145 12.51 -16.84 4.49
N HIS A 146 12.83 -15.64 3.99
CA HIS A 146 14.21 -15.17 3.86
C HIS A 146 14.90 -15.10 5.24
N PHE A 147 14.30 -14.44 6.22
CA PHE A 147 14.86 -14.33 7.57
C PHE A 147 14.88 -15.66 8.37
N LEU A 148 14.20 -16.69 7.93
CA LEU A 148 14.36 -18.04 8.50
C LEU A 148 15.64 -18.72 8.08
N THR A 149 16.34 -18.25 7.05
CA THR A 149 17.59 -18.85 6.57
C THR A 149 18.73 -18.66 7.57
N LYS A 150 19.69 -19.60 7.58
CA LYS A 150 20.87 -19.50 8.45
C LYS A 150 21.76 -18.32 8.14
N GLN A 151 21.84 -17.91 6.87
CA GLN A 151 22.59 -16.73 6.43
C GLN A 151 22.10 -15.45 7.08
N GLU A 152 20.78 -15.34 7.30
CA GLU A 152 20.14 -14.20 7.95
C GLU A 152 20.03 -14.34 9.48
N GLY A 153 20.67 -15.37 10.07
CA GLY A 153 20.62 -15.62 11.51
C GLY A 153 19.36 -16.37 11.97
N GLY A 154 18.53 -16.84 11.05
CA GLY A 154 17.30 -17.57 11.34
C GLY A 154 17.53 -19.01 11.81
N SER A 155 16.44 -19.70 12.17
CA SER A 155 16.44 -21.07 12.69
C SER A 155 16.80 -22.13 11.65
N GLY A 156 16.79 -21.81 10.35
CA GLY A 156 17.06 -22.72 9.25
C GLY A 156 15.86 -23.61 8.91
N VAL A 157 14.64 -23.17 9.21
CA VAL A 157 13.41 -23.88 8.88
C VAL A 157 13.00 -23.62 7.44
N LEU A 158 12.79 -24.69 6.66
CA LEU A 158 12.19 -24.62 5.34
C LEU A 158 10.66 -24.75 5.49
N LEU A 159 9.92 -23.74 5.05
CA LEU A 159 8.46 -23.67 5.25
C LEU A 159 7.72 -24.88 4.66
N GLY A 160 8.11 -25.32 3.46
CA GLY A 160 7.49 -26.47 2.79
C GLY A 160 7.88 -27.83 3.36
N GLY A 161 8.94 -27.90 4.19
CA GLY A 161 9.55 -29.15 4.60
C GLY A 161 10.15 -29.93 3.41
N VAL A 162 10.50 -31.19 3.65
CA VAL A 162 10.87 -32.17 2.63
C VAL A 162 10.30 -33.56 3.04
N PRO A 163 10.23 -34.55 2.15
CA PRO A 163 9.78 -35.90 2.53
C PRO A 163 10.51 -36.40 3.77
N GLY A 164 9.75 -36.77 4.79
CA GLY A 164 10.28 -37.24 6.09
C GLY A 164 10.62 -36.13 7.10
N VAL A 165 10.51 -34.83 6.73
CA VAL A 165 10.73 -33.69 7.64
C VAL A 165 9.45 -32.83 7.73
N PRO A 166 9.01 -32.48 8.94
CA PRO A 166 7.81 -31.66 9.12
C PRO A 166 7.89 -30.32 8.39
N LYS A 167 6.73 -29.83 7.93
CA LYS A 167 6.58 -28.48 7.38
C LYS A 167 6.76 -27.41 8.46
N GLY A 168 7.23 -26.24 8.05
CA GLY A 168 7.25 -25.06 8.92
C GLY A 168 5.84 -24.58 9.26
N LYS A 169 5.69 -23.99 10.42
CA LYS A 169 4.42 -23.39 10.88
C LYS A 169 4.43 -21.88 10.62
N VAL A 170 3.31 -21.38 10.12
CA VAL A 170 3.07 -19.94 9.94
C VAL A 170 1.81 -19.56 10.70
N THR A 171 1.98 -18.75 11.74
CA THR A 171 0.88 -18.20 12.54
C THR A 171 0.57 -16.79 12.08
N ILE A 172 -0.69 -16.53 11.72
CA ILE A 172 -1.18 -15.25 11.23
C ILE A 172 -2.17 -14.67 12.24
N ILE A 173 -1.85 -13.52 12.81
CA ILE A 173 -2.71 -12.83 13.77
C ILE A 173 -3.46 -11.72 13.02
N GLY A 174 -4.76 -11.94 12.82
CA GLY A 174 -5.64 -11.09 12.03
C GLY A 174 -5.91 -11.65 10.62
N GLY A 175 -7.14 -12.04 10.37
CA GLY A 175 -7.61 -12.61 9.10
C GLY A 175 -8.13 -11.56 8.09
N GLY A 176 -7.74 -10.29 8.21
CA GLY A 176 -8.09 -9.22 7.27
C GLY A 176 -7.48 -9.43 5.87
N VAL A 177 -7.39 -8.35 5.08
CA VAL A 177 -6.81 -8.41 3.71
C VAL A 177 -5.37 -8.91 3.77
N VAL A 178 -4.52 -8.30 4.61
CA VAL A 178 -3.10 -8.69 4.77
C VAL A 178 -2.98 -10.16 5.14
N GLY A 179 -3.69 -10.60 6.21
CA GLY A 179 -3.60 -11.99 6.70
C GLY A 179 -4.10 -13.01 5.68
N THR A 180 -5.17 -12.71 4.95
CA THR A 180 -5.68 -13.57 3.89
C THR A 180 -4.64 -13.77 2.77
N HIS A 181 -3.98 -12.71 2.35
CA HIS A 181 -2.95 -12.81 1.30
C HIS A 181 -1.65 -13.43 1.81
N ALA A 182 -1.30 -13.23 3.08
CA ALA A 182 -0.20 -13.95 3.72
C ALA A 182 -0.48 -15.47 3.76
N ALA A 183 -1.69 -15.87 4.13
CA ALA A 183 -2.08 -17.28 4.14
C ALA A 183 -1.95 -17.93 2.75
N ARG A 184 -2.37 -17.24 1.68
CA ARG A 184 -2.22 -17.74 0.30
C ARG A 184 -0.77 -18.06 -0.07
N ILE A 185 0.15 -17.16 0.30
CA ILE A 185 1.58 -17.36 0.01
C ILE A 185 2.18 -18.44 0.90
N ALA A 186 1.84 -18.46 2.19
CA ALA A 186 2.32 -19.50 3.11
C ALA A 186 1.89 -20.91 2.67
N LEU A 187 0.63 -21.07 2.25
CA LEU A 187 0.12 -22.31 1.67
C LEU A 187 0.84 -22.67 0.36
N GLY A 188 1.05 -21.68 -0.51
CA GLY A 188 1.81 -21.88 -1.76
C GLY A 188 3.25 -22.33 -1.54
N LEU A 189 3.87 -21.91 -0.44
CA LEU A 189 5.19 -22.42 0.00
C LEU A 189 5.12 -23.76 0.73
N GLY A 190 3.93 -24.32 0.94
CA GLY A 190 3.72 -25.61 1.57
C GLY A 190 3.73 -25.61 3.09
N ALA A 191 3.65 -24.45 3.75
CA ALA A 191 3.64 -24.35 5.20
C ALA A 191 2.35 -24.90 5.84
N GLN A 192 2.41 -25.21 7.13
CA GLN A 192 1.21 -25.36 7.97
C GLN A 192 0.75 -23.97 8.42
N VAL A 193 -0.50 -23.61 8.12
CA VAL A 193 -1.00 -22.26 8.36
C VAL A 193 -2.11 -22.24 9.42
N THR A 194 -1.92 -21.43 10.45
CA THR A 194 -2.94 -21.12 11.46
C THR A 194 -3.28 -19.64 11.38
N ILE A 195 -4.57 -19.29 11.29
CA ILE A 195 -5.06 -17.91 11.30
C ILE A 195 -5.87 -17.66 12.56
N LEU A 196 -5.55 -16.59 13.27
CA LEU A 196 -6.30 -16.14 14.43
C LEU A 196 -7.03 -14.83 14.09
N ASP A 197 -8.30 -14.72 14.44
CA ASP A 197 -9.07 -13.49 14.33
C ASP A 197 -10.05 -13.35 15.52
N ILE A 198 -10.39 -12.12 15.87
CA ILE A 198 -11.38 -11.83 16.93
C ILE A 198 -12.83 -12.02 16.44
N SER A 199 -13.04 -12.09 15.14
CA SER A 199 -14.35 -12.22 14.50
C SER A 199 -14.62 -13.65 14.05
N ALA A 200 -15.53 -14.35 14.72
CA ALA A 200 -15.96 -15.68 14.32
C ALA A 200 -16.53 -15.69 12.88
N LYS A 201 -17.26 -14.61 12.50
CA LYS A 201 -17.77 -14.44 11.12
C LYS A 201 -16.62 -14.41 10.11
N ARG A 202 -15.49 -13.73 10.45
CA ARG A 202 -14.33 -13.69 9.57
C ARG A 202 -13.65 -15.03 9.45
N LEU A 203 -13.53 -15.76 10.55
CA LEU A 203 -12.96 -17.12 10.56
C LEU A 203 -13.77 -18.07 9.67
N ALA A 204 -15.11 -18.04 9.73
CA ALA A 204 -15.96 -18.84 8.86
C ALA A 204 -15.72 -18.51 7.36
N VAL A 205 -15.63 -17.24 6.98
CA VAL A 205 -15.29 -16.84 5.60
C VAL A 205 -13.91 -17.38 5.18
N LEU A 206 -12.93 -17.41 6.08
CA LEU A 206 -11.60 -17.94 5.77
C LEU A 206 -11.63 -19.44 5.57
N GLU A 207 -12.44 -20.19 6.33
CA GLU A 207 -12.67 -21.62 6.12
C GLU A 207 -13.35 -21.91 4.78
N ASP A 208 -14.32 -21.09 4.37
CA ASP A 208 -14.95 -21.20 3.05
C ASP A 208 -13.92 -20.95 1.91
N VAL A 209 -13.00 -20.02 2.10
CA VAL A 209 -11.99 -19.67 1.07
C VAL A 209 -10.87 -20.67 0.95
N PHE A 210 -10.40 -21.22 2.07
CA PHE A 210 -9.19 -22.07 2.12
C PHE A 210 -9.50 -23.56 2.39
N GLY A 211 -10.71 -23.86 2.84
CA GLY A 211 -11.09 -25.24 3.21
C GLY A 211 -10.18 -25.80 4.32
N HIS A 212 -9.84 -27.06 4.18
CA HIS A 212 -9.02 -27.79 5.16
C HIS A 212 -7.51 -27.47 5.10
N GLN A 213 -7.11 -26.49 4.29
CA GLN A 213 -5.69 -26.15 4.14
C GLN A 213 -5.16 -25.28 5.29
N ILE A 214 -6.04 -24.67 6.05
CA ILE A 214 -5.70 -23.80 7.19
C ILE A 214 -6.37 -24.31 8.47
N GLN A 215 -5.81 -23.90 9.61
CA GLN A 215 -6.48 -23.94 10.91
C GLN A 215 -6.95 -22.55 11.26
N THR A 216 -8.18 -22.40 11.75
CA THR A 216 -8.69 -21.14 12.30
C THR A 216 -8.82 -21.23 13.81
N LEU A 217 -8.48 -20.15 14.52
CA LEU A 217 -8.63 -20.05 15.98
C LEU A 217 -9.14 -18.67 16.36
N MET A 218 -9.92 -18.60 17.44
CA MET A 218 -10.26 -17.31 18.06
C MET A 218 -9.00 -16.66 18.63
N SER A 219 -8.79 -15.36 18.28
CA SER A 219 -7.67 -14.58 18.79
C SER A 219 -7.88 -14.20 20.25
N ASN A 220 -7.09 -14.79 21.12
CA ASN A 220 -6.97 -14.47 22.53
C ASN A 220 -5.53 -14.75 23.01
N PRO A 221 -5.09 -14.24 24.14
CA PRO A 221 -3.70 -14.45 24.61
C PRO A 221 -3.27 -15.91 24.69
N PHE A 222 -4.15 -16.79 25.16
CA PHE A 222 -3.86 -18.23 25.28
C PHE A 222 -3.60 -18.88 23.91
N ASN A 223 -4.50 -18.65 22.94
CA ASN A 223 -4.36 -19.23 21.60
C ASN A 223 -3.18 -18.64 20.83
N ILE A 224 -2.90 -17.33 21.00
CA ILE A 224 -1.72 -16.69 20.40
C ILE A 224 -0.46 -17.35 20.94
N GLU A 225 -0.30 -17.44 22.27
CA GLU A 225 0.87 -18.02 22.90
C GLU A 225 1.08 -19.48 22.46
N ALA A 226 0.01 -20.29 22.45
CA ALA A 226 0.07 -21.68 22.02
C ALA A 226 0.46 -21.84 20.53
N SER A 227 0.07 -20.88 19.69
CA SER A 227 0.31 -20.98 18.23
C SER A 227 1.70 -20.50 17.80
N VAL A 228 2.41 -19.70 18.62
CA VAL A 228 3.74 -19.17 18.30
C VAL A 228 4.89 -19.95 18.97
N ARG A 229 4.58 -20.94 19.78
CA ARG A 229 5.52 -21.92 20.32
C ARG A 229 5.73 -23.08 19.34
#